data_a222b48dace2cb51ab4eba9130a54856
#
_entry.id   a222b48dace2cb51ab4eba9130a54856
#
_cell.length_a   1.000
_cell.length_b   1.000
_cell.length_c   1.000
_cell.angle_alpha   90.00
_cell.angle_beta   90.00
_cell.angle_gamma   90.00
#
_symmetry.space_group_name_H-M   'P 1'
#
loop_
_entity.id
_entity.type
_entity.pdbx_description
1 polymer ?
#
loop_
_entity_poly.entity_id
_entity_poly.type
_entity_poly.pdbx_seq_one_letter_code
_entity_poly.pdbx_strand_id
1 'polypeptide(L)'
;MLIPIAVALIGVVTPPDAESTFVQRLIAAAVAQTSERVVYDGSYRRITYPGGDVPRHVGVCTDVIVRAYRAAGVDLQQRVHEDMARAFSSYPRLWGLTRPDSNIDHRRVPNLQTYFRRRGAEQTVSADAGSYLPGDVATWMLPGNLPHIGVVIDQRSDDGARPLIAHNIGQGPRVEDMLFQFPVTGHYRYRGE
;
A
#
# COMPACT_ATOMS: atom_id res chain seq x y z
N MET A 1 28.63 51.07 28.73
CA MET A 1 28.47 49.60 28.84
C MET A 1 27.25 49.22 28.01
N LEU A 2 27.45 48.78 26.76
CA LEU A 2 26.39 48.44 25.80
C LEU A 2 26.10 46.93 25.94
N ILE A 3 24.86 46.58 26.27
CA ILE A 3 24.39 45.20 26.36
C ILE A 3 23.93 44.76 24.96
N PRO A 4 24.45 43.68 24.39
CA PRO A 4 23.96 43.18 23.10
C PRO A 4 22.58 42.53 23.26
N ILE A 5 21.60 42.98 22.46
CA ILE A 5 20.30 42.36 22.31
C ILE A 5 20.46 41.15 21.40
N ALA A 6 20.30 39.94 21.96
CA ALA A 6 20.25 38.72 21.18
C ALA A 6 18.87 38.59 20.51
N VAL A 7 18.82 38.69 19.20
CA VAL A 7 17.62 38.42 18.42
C VAL A 7 17.52 36.87 18.26
N ALA A 8 16.55 36.27 18.95
CA ALA A 8 16.22 34.88 18.74
C ALA A 8 15.50 34.69 17.39
N LEU A 9 16.12 33.99 16.45
CA LEU A 9 15.47 33.55 15.21
C LEU A 9 14.46 32.43 15.57
N ILE A 10 13.18 32.79 15.63
CA ILE A 10 12.10 31.81 15.72
C ILE A 10 11.98 31.15 14.32
N GLY A 11 12.46 29.91 14.22
CA GLY A 11 12.31 29.11 13.00
C GLY A 11 10.80 28.88 12.75
N VAL A 12 10.31 29.33 11.59
CA VAL A 12 8.93 29.06 11.15
C VAL A 12 8.89 27.58 10.73
N VAL A 13 8.26 26.74 11.56
CA VAL A 13 7.93 25.36 11.19
C VAL A 13 6.73 25.43 10.27
N THR A 14 6.95 25.25 8.96
CA THR A 14 5.85 25.07 8.00
C THR A 14 5.13 23.75 8.31
N PRO A 15 3.78 23.74 8.39
CA PRO A 15 3.05 22.47 8.54
C PRO A 15 3.33 21.58 7.33
N PRO A 16 3.36 20.23 7.52
CA PRO A 16 3.52 19.31 6.41
C PRO A 16 2.37 19.51 5.40
N ASP A 17 2.68 19.40 4.11
CA ASP A 17 1.66 19.43 3.07
C ASP A 17 0.73 18.20 3.15
N ALA A 18 -0.39 18.25 2.42
CA ALA A 18 -1.40 17.19 2.48
C ALA A 18 -0.85 15.83 2.00
N GLU A 19 0.05 15.83 1.01
CA GLU A 19 0.69 14.62 0.50
C GLU A 19 1.63 14.01 1.55
N SER A 20 2.46 14.80 2.18
CA SER A 20 3.34 14.37 3.28
C SER A 20 2.53 13.74 4.42
N THR A 21 1.40 14.36 4.79
CA THR A 21 0.50 13.84 5.83
C THR A 21 -0.14 12.52 5.42
N PHE A 22 -0.56 12.36 4.16
CA PHE A 22 -1.11 11.12 3.63
C PHE A 22 -0.09 9.98 3.69
N VAL A 23 1.12 10.22 3.16
CA VAL A 23 2.22 9.24 3.14
C VAL A 23 2.59 8.80 4.56
N GLN A 24 2.71 9.74 5.49
CA GLN A 24 3.02 9.42 6.89
C GLN A 24 1.95 8.52 7.53
N ARG A 25 0.66 8.81 7.32
CA ARG A 25 -0.44 7.98 7.83
C ARG A 25 -0.45 6.59 7.21
N LEU A 26 -0.23 6.51 5.88
CA LEU A 26 -0.16 5.25 5.15
C LEU A 26 0.93 4.34 5.70
N ILE A 27 2.16 4.86 5.83
CA ILE A 27 3.31 4.12 6.34
C ILE A 27 3.10 3.73 7.80
N ALA A 28 2.71 4.67 8.66
CA ALA A 28 2.48 4.40 10.07
C ALA A 28 1.43 3.28 10.26
N ALA A 29 0.35 3.30 9.47
CA ALA A 29 -0.68 2.27 9.53
C ALA A 29 -0.22 0.92 8.95
N ALA A 30 0.62 0.90 7.92
CA ALA A 30 1.21 -0.33 7.39
C ALA A 30 2.14 -0.97 8.43
N VAL A 31 3.03 -0.18 9.03
CA VAL A 31 3.97 -0.63 10.07
C VAL A 31 3.24 -1.08 11.33
N ALA A 32 2.21 -0.36 11.79
CA ALA A 32 1.46 -0.73 12.98
C ALA A 32 0.85 -2.14 12.92
N GLN A 33 0.50 -2.63 11.72
CA GLN A 33 -0.02 -3.98 11.55
C GLN A 33 1.01 -5.07 11.89
N THR A 34 2.31 -4.78 11.90
CA THR A 34 3.35 -5.76 12.23
C THR A 34 3.33 -6.20 13.69
N SER A 35 2.69 -5.44 14.57
CA SER A 35 2.47 -5.81 15.98
C SER A 35 1.27 -6.73 16.19
N GLU A 36 0.45 -6.96 15.15
CA GLU A 36 -0.76 -7.78 15.23
C GLU A 36 -0.47 -9.23 14.83
N ARG A 37 -1.09 -10.18 15.55
CA ARG A 37 -1.11 -11.58 15.11
C ARG A 37 -2.16 -11.76 14.04
N VAL A 38 -1.72 -11.96 12.80
CA VAL A 38 -2.60 -12.17 11.65
C VAL A 38 -2.31 -13.53 11.02
N VAL A 39 -3.33 -14.37 10.94
CA VAL A 39 -3.30 -15.64 10.19
C VAL A 39 -3.49 -15.33 8.72
N TYR A 40 -2.65 -15.90 7.85
CA TYR A 40 -2.78 -15.72 6.41
C TYR A 40 -3.98 -16.52 5.88
N ASP A 41 -5.08 -15.83 5.57
CA ASP A 41 -6.33 -16.44 5.12
C ASP A 41 -6.95 -15.61 3.99
N GLY A 42 -6.89 -16.17 2.78
CA GLY A 42 -7.49 -15.60 1.58
C GLY A 42 -8.89 -16.11 1.27
N SER A 43 -9.52 -16.86 2.18
CA SER A 43 -10.86 -17.40 1.97
C SER A 43 -11.88 -16.29 1.72
N TYR A 44 -12.90 -16.62 0.91
CA TYR A 44 -14.00 -15.70 0.64
C TYR A 44 -14.81 -15.44 1.90
N ARG A 45 -15.06 -14.16 2.18
CA ARG A 45 -15.92 -13.71 3.29
C ARG A 45 -16.86 -12.63 2.83
N ARG A 46 -18.10 -12.68 3.28
CA ARG A 46 -19.02 -11.55 3.14
C ARG A 46 -18.63 -10.49 4.16
N ILE A 47 -18.45 -9.27 3.69
CA ILE A 47 -18.10 -8.10 4.50
C ILE A 47 -19.05 -6.95 4.18
N THR A 48 -19.14 -5.96 5.04
CA THR A 48 -19.92 -4.74 4.79
C THR A 48 -19.39 -3.98 3.58
N TYR A 49 -20.19 -3.13 3.00
CA TYR A 49 -19.82 -2.22 1.91
C TYR A 49 -20.55 -0.88 2.07
N PRO A 50 -19.86 0.27 1.94
CA PRO A 50 -18.41 0.43 1.90
C PRO A 50 -17.76 0.22 3.28
N GLY A 51 -16.44 0.26 3.34
CA GLY A 51 -15.68 0.23 4.61
C GLY A 51 -15.55 -1.15 5.25
N GLY A 52 -15.95 -2.23 4.54
CA GLY A 52 -15.86 -3.59 5.08
C GLY A 52 -14.41 -4.09 5.17
N ASP A 53 -14.17 -4.92 6.18
CA ASP A 53 -12.89 -5.61 6.38
C ASP A 53 -13.13 -7.05 6.83
N VAL A 54 -12.17 -7.91 6.61
CA VAL A 54 -12.11 -9.23 7.24
C VAL A 54 -11.73 -9.07 8.72
N PRO A 55 -12.01 -10.05 9.60
CA PRO A 55 -11.62 -9.97 11.01
C PRO A 55 -10.13 -9.62 11.16
N ARG A 56 -9.79 -8.76 12.13
CA ARG A 56 -8.41 -8.22 12.28
C ARG A 56 -7.34 -9.31 12.42
N HIS A 57 -7.68 -10.45 12.99
CA HIS A 57 -6.77 -11.58 13.18
C HIS A 57 -6.54 -12.44 11.92
N VAL A 58 -7.15 -12.08 10.79
CA VAL A 58 -6.92 -12.74 9.49
C VAL A 58 -6.63 -11.70 8.41
N GLY A 59 -5.91 -12.12 7.36
CA GLY A 59 -5.62 -11.24 6.23
C GLY A 59 -4.59 -11.82 5.29
N VAL A 60 -4.47 -11.22 4.12
CA VAL A 60 -3.45 -11.52 3.11
C VAL A 60 -2.65 -10.25 2.79
N CYS A 61 -1.74 -10.32 1.82
CA CYS A 61 -0.90 -9.18 1.44
C CYS A 61 -1.71 -7.92 1.08
N THR A 62 -2.82 -8.07 0.37
CA THR A 62 -3.68 -6.93 -0.01
C THR A 62 -4.39 -6.29 1.17
N ASP A 63 -4.69 -7.05 2.25
CA ASP A 63 -5.35 -6.48 3.43
C ASP A 63 -4.43 -5.50 4.17
N VAL A 64 -3.09 -5.69 4.12
CA VAL A 64 -2.12 -4.71 4.64
C VAL A 64 -2.28 -3.38 3.90
N ILE A 65 -2.39 -3.42 2.56
CA ILE A 65 -2.56 -2.25 1.71
C ILE A 65 -3.91 -1.57 2.00
N VAL A 66 -4.99 -2.33 1.96
CA VAL A 66 -6.36 -1.82 2.14
C VAL A 66 -6.51 -1.12 3.49
N ARG A 67 -6.01 -1.72 4.56
CA ARG A 67 -6.04 -1.15 5.92
C ARG A 67 -5.19 0.10 6.04
N ALA A 68 -3.99 0.11 5.43
CA ALA A 68 -3.10 1.27 5.43
C ALA A 68 -3.71 2.45 4.68
N TYR A 69 -4.27 2.22 3.49
CA TYR A 69 -4.97 3.26 2.72
C TYR A 69 -6.20 3.78 3.45
N ARG A 70 -6.97 2.92 4.12
CA ARG A 70 -8.13 3.34 4.91
C ARG A 70 -7.74 4.26 6.07
N ALA A 71 -6.64 3.97 6.76
CA ALA A 71 -6.11 4.84 7.81
C ALA A 71 -5.65 6.20 7.26
N ALA A 72 -5.20 6.24 6.00
CA ALA A 72 -4.87 7.47 5.30
C ALA A 72 -6.10 8.19 4.68
N GLY A 73 -7.32 7.66 4.87
CA GLY A 73 -8.57 8.28 4.40
C GLY A 73 -9.09 7.76 3.05
N VAL A 74 -8.53 6.67 2.53
CA VAL A 74 -8.92 6.10 1.22
C VAL A 74 -9.47 4.69 1.39
N ASP A 75 -10.74 4.48 1.11
CA ASP A 75 -11.35 3.14 1.08
C ASP A 75 -11.13 2.45 -0.27
N LEU A 76 -10.10 1.61 -0.36
CA LEU A 76 -9.81 0.86 -1.58
C LEU A 76 -10.90 -0.17 -1.92
N GLN A 77 -11.67 -0.69 -0.94
CA GLN A 77 -12.81 -1.55 -1.23
C GLN A 77 -13.83 -0.80 -2.10
N GLN A 78 -14.22 0.38 -1.66
CA GLN A 78 -15.18 1.22 -2.38
C GLN A 78 -14.63 1.65 -3.75
N ARG A 79 -13.41 2.21 -3.77
CA ARG A 79 -12.80 2.75 -4.98
C ARG A 79 -12.63 1.70 -6.08
N VAL A 80 -12.12 0.50 -5.73
CA VAL A 80 -11.95 -0.60 -6.68
C VAL A 80 -13.30 -1.10 -7.19
N HIS A 81 -14.26 -1.33 -6.29
CA HIS A 81 -15.58 -1.82 -6.66
C HIS A 81 -16.30 -0.87 -7.62
N GLU A 82 -16.31 0.43 -7.32
CA GLU A 82 -16.93 1.45 -8.17
C GLU A 82 -16.23 1.59 -9.53
N ASP A 83 -14.91 1.50 -9.58
CA ASP A 83 -14.19 1.54 -10.85
C ASP A 83 -14.45 0.27 -11.69
N MET A 84 -14.46 -0.91 -11.05
CA MET A 84 -14.84 -2.15 -11.72
C MET A 84 -16.28 -2.12 -12.22
N ALA A 85 -17.22 -1.53 -11.48
CA ALA A 85 -18.60 -1.40 -11.93
C ALA A 85 -18.72 -0.55 -13.22
N ARG A 86 -17.87 0.47 -13.35
CA ARG A 86 -17.83 1.32 -14.56
C ARG A 86 -17.04 0.73 -15.73
N ALA A 87 -16.05 -0.14 -15.45
CA ALA A 87 -15.09 -0.62 -16.46
C ALA A 87 -14.67 -2.07 -16.24
N PHE A 88 -15.61 -2.97 -15.96
CA PHE A 88 -15.35 -4.37 -15.63
C PHE A 88 -14.51 -5.10 -16.68
N SER A 89 -14.72 -4.81 -17.97
CA SER A 89 -13.95 -5.40 -19.06
C SER A 89 -12.46 -5.04 -19.07
N SER A 90 -12.06 -3.97 -18.38
CA SER A 90 -10.65 -3.55 -18.23
C SER A 90 -9.90 -4.34 -17.16
N TYR A 91 -10.61 -5.09 -16.33
CA TYR A 91 -10.04 -5.89 -15.24
C TYR A 91 -9.76 -7.33 -15.67
N PRO A 92 -8.77 -8.00 -15.04
CA PRO A 92 -8.44 -9.38 -15.39
C PRO A 92 -9.62 -10.32 -15.22
N ARG A 93 -9.93 -11.13 -16.24
CA ARG A 93 -10.99 -12.15 -16.20
C ARG A 93 -10.49 -13.43 -15.54
N LEU A 94 -10.02 -13.29 -14.32
CA LEU A 94 -9.61 -14.40 -13.48
C LEU A 94 -10.77 -14.80 -12.55
N TRP A 95 -10.73 -15.99 -12.01
CA TRP A 95 -11.68 -16.51 -11.01
C TRP A 95 -13.15 -16.65 -11.50
N GLY A 96 -13.40 -16.59 -12.79
CA GLY A 96 -14.74 -16.85 -13.37
C GLY A 96 -15.82 -15.82 -13.02
N LEU A 97 -15.43 -14.63 -12.54
CA LEU A 97 -16.41 -13.57 -12.24
C LEU A 97 -17.01 -12.98 -13.51
N THR A 98 -18.32 -12.77 -13.48
CA THR A 98 -19.10 -12.11 -14.53
C THR A 98 -19.51 -10.69 -14.16
N ARG A 99 -19.29 -10.29 -12.91
CA ARG A 99 -19.61 -8.96 -12.36
C ARG A 99 -18.66 -8.64 -11.20
N PRO A 100 -18.51 -7.37 -10.81
CA PRO A 100 -17.76 -6.99 -9.62
C PRO A 100 -18.35 -7.61 -8.35
N ASP A 101 -17.46 -7.92 -7.40
CA ASP A 101 -17.81 -8.42 -6.07
C ASP A 101 -17.07 -7.61 -5.00
N SER A 102 -17.80 -6.74 -4.30
CA SER A 102 -17.27 -5.85 -3.27
C SER A 102 -16.62 -6.59 -2.08
N ASN A 103 -16.88 -7.89 -1.92
CA ASN A 103 -16.31 -8.68 -0.82
C ASN A 103 -14.85 -9.10 -1.08
N ILE A 104 -14.43 -9.19 -2.37
CA ILE A 104 -13.15 -9.83 -2.71
C ILE A 104 -12.30 -9.05 -3.72
N ASP A 105 -12.88 -8.18 -4.54
CA ASP A 105 -12.17 -7.56 -5.67
C ASP A 105 -10.95 -6.75 -5.23
N HIS A 106 -11.06 -5.97 -4.16
CA HIS A 106 -9.97 -5.19 -3.57
C HIS A 106 -8.90 -6.04 -2.87
N ARG A 107 -9.19 -7.32 -2.62
CA ARG A 107 -8.27 -8.28 -2.00
C ARG A 107 -7.47 -9.10 -3.04
N ARG A 108 -7.48 -8.67 -4.30
CA ARG A 108 -6.80 -9.34 -5.42
C ARG A 108 -5.73 -8.43 -6.02
N VAL A 109 -4.47 -8.84 -5.95
CA VAL A 109 -3.33 -8.05 -6.46
C VAL A 109 -3.53 -7.60 -7.91
N PRO A 110 -3.93 -8.46 -8.88
CA PRO A 110 -4.13 -8.02 -10.25
C PRO A 110 -5.22 -6.95 -10.42
N ASN A 111 -6.23 -6.94 -9.56
CA ASN A 111 -7.27 -5.90 -9.57
C ASN A 111 -6.72 -4.57 -9.03
N LEU A 112 -5.94 -4.59 -7.94
CA LEU A 112 -5.28 -3.39 -7.42
C LEU A 112 -4.29 -2.81 -8.43
N GLN A 113 -3.49 -3.64 -9.11
CA GLN A 113 -2.61 -3.22 -10.19
C GLN A 113 -3.39 -2.50 -11.30
N THR A 114 -4.52 -3.09 -11.73
CA THR A 114 -5.37 -2.49 -12.76
C THR A 114 -5.97 -1.18 -12.29
N TYR A 115 -6.46 -1.13 -11.05
CA TYR A 115 -7.01 0.09 -10.46
C TYR A 115 -5.96 1.21 -10.43
N PHE A 116 -4.77 0.96 -9.90
CA PHE A 116 -3.71 1.97 -9.82
C PHE A 116 -3.28 2.48 -11.19
N ARG A 117 -3.14 1.61 -12.20
CA ARG A 117 -2.88 2.02 -13.59
C ARG A 117 -3.97 2.94 -14.13
N ARG A 118 -5.22 2.58 -13.93
CA ARG A 118 -6.37 3.37 -14.39
C ARG A 118 -6.48 4.72 -13.68
N ARG A 119 -5.88 4.86 -12.49
CA ARG A 119 -5.72 6.14 -11.79
C ARG A 119 -4.49 6.95 -12.23
N GLY A 120 -3.74 6.48 -13.22
CA GLY A 120 -2.50 7.15 -13.65
C GLY A 120 -1.37 7.08 -12.62
N ALA A 121 -1.46 6.17 -11.65
CA ALA A 121 -0.50 6.05 -10.57
C ALA A 121 0.72 5.16 -10.92
N GLU A 122 0.72 4.52 -12.09
CA GLU A 122 1.80 3.63 -12.51
C GLU A 122 3.11 4.37 -12.68
N GLN A 123 4.18 3.80 -12.14
CA GLN A 123 5.55 4.25 -12.28
C GLN A 123 6.35 3.20 -13.07
N THR A 124 7.45 3.62 -13.68
CA THR A 124 8.37 2.68 -14.34
C THR A 124 8.96 1.73 -13.29
N VAL A 125 8.88 0.43 -13.56
CA VAL A 125 9.62 -0.56 -12.77
C VAL A 125 11.12 -0.38 -13.07
N SER A 126 11.90 -0.12 -12.03
CA SER A 126 13.32 0.20 -12.12
C SER A 126 14.15 -0.75 -11.26
N ALA A 127 15.40 -1.00 -11.65
CA ALA A 127 16.39 -1.65 -10.79
C ALA A 127 17.06 -0.64 -9.81
N ASP A 128 16.80 0.65 -9.97
CA ASP A 128 17.25 1.67 -9.04
C ASP A 128 16.30 1.80 -7.84
N ALA A 129 16.78 1.43 -6.67
CA ALA A 129 16.03 1.52 -5.41
C ALA A 129 15.60 2.95 -5.06
N GLY A 130 16.33 3.96 -5.53
CA GLY A 130 16.00 5.37 -5.34
C GLY A 130 14.72 5.81 -6.05
N SER A 131 14.26 5.04 -7.04
CA SER A 131 12.98 5.30 -7.74
C SER A 131 11.75 5.01 -6.88
N TYR A 132 11.88 4.15 -5.86
CA TYR A 132 10.81 3.74 -4.97
C TYR A 132 10.76 4.64 -3.74
N LEU A 133 9.81 5.56 -3.71
CA LEU A 133 9.67 6.52 -2.63
C LEU A 133 8.77 6.00 -1.51
N PRO A 134 8.94 6.49 -0.27
CA PRO A 134 8.04 6.17 0.84
C PRO A 134 6.57 6.38 0.48
N GLY A 135 5.72 5.40 0.80
CA GLY A 135 4.29 5.36 0.47
C GLY A 135 3.98 4.85 -0.94
N ASP A 136 4.97 4.50 -1.76
CA ASP A 136 4.72 3.79 -3.01
C ASP A 136 4.25 2.36 -2.72
N VAL A 137 3.51 1.79 -3.66
CA VAL A 137 3.10 0.39 -3.65
C VAL A 137 3.90 -0.36 -4.70
N ALA A 138 4.52 -1.45 -4.31
CA ALA A 138 5.19 -2.36 -5.24
C ALA A 138 4.50 -3.72 -5.27
N THR A 139 4.59 -4.39 -6.41
CA THR A 139 4.06 -5.74 -6.61
C THR A 139 5.12 -6.67 -7.16
N TRP A 140 5.02 -7.93 -6.83
CA TRP A 140 5.97 -8.97 -7.20
C TRP A 140 5.27 -10.21 -7.72
N MET A 141 6.04 -11.07 -8.40
CA MET A 141 5.65 -12.44 -8.67
C MET A 141 6.52 -13.37 -7.82
N LEU A 142 5.91 -14.00 -6.83
CA LEU A 142 6.57 -14.99 -5.98
C LEU A 142 6.64 -16.36 -6.70
N PRO A 143 7.49 -17.30 -6.21
CA PRO A 143 7.49 -18.68 -6.70
C PRO A 143 6.08 -19.28 -6.69
N GLY A 144 5.77 -20.10 -7.70
CA GLY A 144 4.43 -20.67 -7.89
C GLY A 144 3.42 -19.71 -8.55
N ASN A 145 3.90 -18.65 -9.21
CA ASN A 145 3.06 -17.63 -9.87
C ASN A 145 2.07 -16.95 -8.90
N LEU A 146 2.53 -16.67 -7.70
CA LEU A 146 1.74 -16.00 -6.67
C LEU A 146 1.95 -14.49 -6.70
N PRO A 147 0.96 -13.70 -7.13
CA PRO A 147 1.06 -12.24 -7.10
C PRO A 147 1.14 -11.74 -5.66
N HIS A 148 2.04 -10.81 -5.40
CA HIS A 148 2.26 -10.22 -4.07
C HIS A 148 2.31 -8.70 -4.14
N ILE A 149 2.05 -8.03 -3.00
CA ILE A 149 1.98 -6.57 -2.90
C ILE A 149 2.46 -6.11 -1.53
N GLY A 150 3.09 -4.93 -1.49
CA GLY A 150 3.57 -4.29 -0.26
C GLY A 150 3.67 -2.78 -0.41
N VAL A 151 3.85 -2.08 0.71
CA VAL A 151 4.08 -0.64 0.80
C VAL A 151 5.56 -0.37 1.04
N VAL A 152 6.15 0.52 0.25
CA VAL A 152 7.49 1.07 0.48
C VAL A 152 7.43 1.99 1.70
N ILE A 153 8.29 1.77 2.69
CA ILE A 153 8.34 2.59 3.88
C ILE A 153 9.59 3.49 3.91
N ASP A 154 9.68 4.39 4.88
CA ASP A 154 10.76 5.35 5.04
C ASP A 154 12.02 4.77 5.73
N GLN A 155 11.91 3.55 6.27
CA GLN A 155 13.06 2.82 6.81
C GLN A 155 13.87 2.16 5.69
N ARG A 156 15.18 2.00 5.92
CA ARG A 156 16.10 1.43 4.95
C ARG A 156 16.72 0.14 5.45
N SER A 157 17.20 -0.68 4.49
CA SER A 157 18.02 -1.87 4.75
C SER A 157 19.27 -1.52 5.56
N ASP A 158 19.87 -2.52 6.23
CA ASP A 158 21.05 -2.34 7.10
C ASP A 158 22.25 -1.69 6.38
N ASP A 159 22.39 -1.94 5.08
CA ASP A 159 23.40 -1.32 4.21
C ASP A 159 22.98 0.07 3.69
N GLY A 160 21.79 0.56 4.04
CA GLY A 160 21.23 1.82 3.60
C GLY A 160 20.84 1.89 2.11
N ALA A 161 20.99 0.80 1.36
CA ALA A 161 20.87 0.83 -0.10
C ALA A 161 19.41 0.82 -0.60
N ARG A 162 18.50 0.18 0.14
CA ARG A 162 17.11 -0.04 -0.30
C ARG A 162 16.09 0.39 0.76
N PRO A 163 14.92 0.90 0.37
CA PRO A 163 13.81 1.06 1.31
C PRO A 163 13.27 -0.31 1.72
N LEU A 164 12.81 -0.42 2.95
CA LEU A 164 12.11 -1.60 3.44
C LEU A 164 10.65 -1.61 2.96
N ILE A 165 10.05 -2.79 3.00
CA ILE A 165 8.68 -3.05 2.54
C ILE A 165 7.84 -3.57 3.69
N ALA A 166 6.68 -2.92 3.92
CA ALA A 166 5.64 -3.47 4.80
C ALA A 166 4.69 -4.35 3.98
N HIS A 167 4.58 -5.62 4.34
CA HIS A 167 3.80 -6.62 3.59
C HIS A 167 3.39 -7.81 4.47
N ASN A 168 2.67 -8.79 3.88
CA ASN A 168 2.37 -10.08 4.53
C ASN A 168 2.51 -11.21 3.50
N ILE A 169 3.55 -12.04 3.66
CA ILE A 169 3.86 -13.17 2.76
C ILE A 169 3.45 -14.54 3.36
N GLY A 170 2.63 -14.56 4.42
CA GLY A 170 2.11 -15.79 5.02
C GLY A 170 2.39 -15.97 6.51
N GLN A 171 3.30 -15.18 7.08
CA GLN A 171 3.67 -15.27 8.50
C GLN A 171 3.15 -14.08 9.34
N GLY A 172 2.12 -13.40 8.85
CA GLY A 172 1.63 -12.13 9.39
C GLY A 172 2.35 -10.92 8.77
N PRO A 173 1.84 -9.70 9.01
CA PRO A 173 2.45 -8.47 8.53
C PRO A 173 3.87 -8.29 9.07
N ARG A 174 4.80 -7.89 8.20
CA ARG A 174 6.22 -7.66 8.51
C ARG A 174 6.78 -6.50 7.73
N VAL A 175 7.91 -5.99 8.21
CA VAL A 175 8.77 -5.05 7.50
C VAL A 175 10.06 -5.80 7.15
N GLU A 176 10.36 -5.90 5.85
CA GLU A 176 11.50 -6.70 5.37
C GLU A 176 12.22 -6.00 4.20
N ASP A 177 13.52 -6.29 4.04
CA ASP A 177 14.33 -5.90 2.87
C ASP A 177 14.04 -6.86 1.72
N MET A 178 12.89 -6.66 1.03
CA MET A 178 12.47 -7.57 -0.03
C MET A 178 12.30 -6.92 -1.40
N LEU A 179 12.61 -5.63 -1.55
CA LEU A 179 12.30 -4.88 -2.78
C LEU A 179 12.74 -5.61 -4.05
N PHE A 180 13.92 -6.20 -4.06
CA PHE A 180 14.47 -6.92 -5.22
C PHE A 180 14.69 -8.42 -4.99
N GLN A 181 14.09 -9.00 -3.95
CA GLN A 181 14.21 -10.45 -3.71
C GLN A 181 13.43 -11.29 -4.73
N PHE A 182 12.39 -10.71 -5.34
CA PHE A 182 11.55 -11.35 -6.35
C PHE A 182 11.36 -10.41 -7.55
N PRO A 183 10.98 -10.93 -8.72
CA PRO A 183 10.68 -10.10 -9.88
C PRO A 183 9.59 -9.07 -9.55
N VAL A 184 9.91 -7.78 -9.65
CA VAL A 184 8.95 -6.69 -9.50
C VAL A 184 8.05 -6.66 -10.72
N THR A 185 6.73 -6.69 -10.53
CA THR A 185 5.71 -6.72 -11.58
C THR A 185 4.92 -5.43 -11.70
N GLY A 186 5.13 -4.47 -10.80
CA GLY A 186 4.51 -3.16 -10.85
C GLY A 186 5.03 -2.24 -9.75
N HIS A 187 4.98 -0.95 -10.04
CA HIS A 187 5.35 0.14 -9.14
C HIS A 187 4.29 1.24 -9.27
N TYR A 188 3.72 1.69 -8.17
CA TYR A 188 2.59 2.61 -8.17
C TYR A 188 2.75 3.68 -7.10
N ARG A 189 2.48 4.95 -7.49
CA ARG A 189 2.45 6.11 -6.61
C ARG A 189 1.04 6.68 -6.58
N TYR A 190 0.19 6.11 -5.73
CA TYR A 190 -1.20 6.52 -5.57
C TYR A 190 -1.39 7.24 -4.24
N ARG A 191 -1.90 8.48 -4.27
CA ARG A 191 -2.09 9.33 -3.09
C ARG A 191 -3.58 9.55 -2.73
N GLY A 192 -4.47 8.77 -3.34
CA GLY A 192 -5.91 8.81 -3.00
C GLY A 192 -6.77 9.68 -3.90
N GLU A 193 -6.22 10.26 -4.96
CA GLU A 193 -6.92 11.10 -5.94
C GLU A 193 -7.56 10.31 -7.08
#